data_f180d1141154d6a0ae18888e4dd8b868
#
_entry.id   f180d1141154d6a0ae18888e4dd8b868
#
_cell.length_a   1.000
_cell.length_b   1.000
_cell.length_c   1.000
_cell.angle_alpha   90.00
_cell.angle_beta   90.00
_cell.angle_gamma   90.00
#
_symmetry.space_group_name_H-M   'P 1'
#
loop_
_entity.id
_entity.type
_entity.pdbx_description
1 polymer ?
#
loop_
_entity_poly.entity_id
_entity_poly.type
_entity_poly.pdbx_seq_one_letter_code
_entity_poly.pdbx_strand_id
1 'polypeptide(L)'
;MTRISEQASQFGVPGLVDDTGTDYAEAHLPTVVSSMVAETKLTRPGLPSGLLLEPSRLQALDCIEQVPFVLVSAPAGFGKTTLVSQWLEQEKPVHAWLTLDQRDNAPALFWNAVASALARVNPRFAIRESTLLAALEPGAAVDPVTMLINRLADYSRTWQAPSRLVLVLDDFHLLDQQVLLEQIRRFIDFAPGFLRIVCISRLDPPIRTAQLLARQQMVRLGPEVLRFDLALTRKFVQARRTDLSEEQMLQLHQRTGGWPAALQLSALSENPLSHVPGPGQRALSDYLLEEVFAGLEPGLQQFLQDMSLLPLFSHEVADEARNGSDAADWIAAMHDYCSVRRLPFLYWGAM
;
A
#
# COMPACT_ATOMS: atom_id res chain seq x y z
N MET A 1 0.17 46.72 33.34
CA MET A 1 1.19 46.66 32.28
C MET A 1 2.56 46.88 32.93
N THR A 2 3.23 45.84 33.33
CA THR A 2 4.65 45.81 33.73
C THR A 2 4.86 44.55 34.56
N ARG A 3 5.29 43.47 33.94
CA ARG A 3 5.86 42.24 34.57
C ARG A 3 5.84 41.01 33.66
N ILE A 4 6.32 41.10 32.43
CA ILE A 4 6.67 39.94 31.57
C ILE A 4 7.88 40.28 30.68
N SER A 5 8.93 40.86 31.22
CA SER A 5 10.13 41.19 30.44
C SER A 5 11.47 40.82 31.10
N GLU A 6 11.45 39.91 32.09
CA GLU A 6 12.67 39.62 32.86
C GLU A 6 13.06 38.12 32.95
N GLN A 7 12.55 37.23 32.07
CA GLN A 7 12.97 35.82 32.10
C GLN A 7 13.51 35.26 30.77
N ALA A 8 13.88 36.09 29.80
CA ALA A 8 14.40 35.62 28.51
C ALA A 8 15.94 35.80 28.32
N SER A 9 16.70 35.97 29.41
CA SER A 9 18.16 36.23 29.26
C SER A 9 19.07 35.15 29.85
N GLN A 10 18.66 33.87 29.87
CA GLN A 10 19.49 32.79 30.48
C GLN A 10 19.81 31.57 29.57
N PHE A 11 19.58 31.63 28.29
CA PHE A 11 20.17 30.61 27.38
C PHE A 11 20.82 31.30 26.16
N GLY A 12 22.08 31.66 26.35
CA GLY A 12 22.91 32.18 25.28
C GLY A 12 23.27 31.13 24.24
N VAL A 13 22.78 31.27 23.02
CA VAL A 13 23.29 30.61 21.84
C VAL A 13 23.97 31.68 21.00
N PRO A 14 25.27 31.56 20.63
CA PRO A 14 25.96 32.57 19.83
C PRO A 14 25.42 32.62 18.40
N GLY A 15 24.95 33.76 17.92
CA GLY A 15 24.58 33.99 16.54
C GLY A 15 25.81 33.94 15.63
N LEU A 16 25.72 33.18 14.58
CA LEU A 16 26.61 33.27 13.40
C LEU A 16 26.12 34.45 12.53
N VAL A 17 26.86 35.54 12.60
CA VAL A 17 26.73 36.70 11.67
C VAL A 17 27.74 36.48 10.55
N ASP A 18 27.34 36.50 9.29
CA ASP A 18 28.27 36.55 8.18
C ASP A 18 28.62 38.02 7.83
N ASP A 19 29.75 38.19 7.16
CA ASP A 19 30.34 39.50 6.84
C ASP A 19 29.51 40.35 5.86
N THR A 20 28.31 39.97 5.47
CA THR A 20 27.46 40.70 4.51
C THR A 20 26.31 41.47 5.14
N GLY A 21 26.14 41.41 6.47
CA GLY A 21 25.16 42.23 7.19
C GLY A 21 23.70 41.99 6.83
N THR A 22 23.37 40.87 6.18
CA THR A 22 22.01 40.50 5.88
C THR A 22 21.48 39.62 7.04
N ASP A 23 20.70 40.26 7.86
CA ASP A 23 19.98 39.62 8.98
C ASP A 23 19.03 38.56 8.40
N TYR A 24 19.44 37.28 8.41
CA TYR A 24 18.52 36.16 8.19
C TYR A 24 17.69 35.97 9.47
N ALA A 25 16.97 37.05 9.81
CA ALA A 25 15.97 37.02 10.84
C ALA A 25 15.01 35.82 10.53
N GLU A 26 15.08 34.82 11.36
CA GLU A 26 14.04 33.82 11.65
C GLU A 26 13.03 33.66 10.51
N ALA A 27 13.41 32.89 9.50
CA ALA A 27 12.41 32.27 8.67
C ALA A 27 11.57 31.41 9.63
N HIS A 28 10.51 31.98 10.16
CA HIS A 28 9.44 31.25 10.82
C HIS A 28 9.11 30.09 9.90
N LEU A 29 9.58 28.90 10.26
CA LEU A 29 9.14 27.66 9.66
C LEU A 29 7.61 27.74 9.65
N PRO A 30 6.94 27.60 8.51
CA PRO A 30 5.50 27.64 8.48
C PRO A 30 4.99 26.44 9.28
N THR A 31 4.57 26.71 10.52
CA THR A 31 3.92 25.76 11.44
C THR A 31 2.49 25.45 10.95
N VAL A 32 2.30 25.35 9.64
CA VAL A 32 1.03 24.95 9.04
C VAL A 32 1.32 23.77 8.14
N VAL A 33 1.74 22.67 8.73
CA VAL A 33 1.51 21.37 8.14
C VAL A 33 0.02 21.13 8.26
N SER A 34 -0.64 21.41 7.20
CA SER A 34 -1.99 21.07 6.80
C SER A 34 -2.85 20.36 7.86
N SER A 35 -3.76 21.10 8.49
CA SER A 35 -4.89 20.55 9.27
C SER A 35 -5.83 19.65 8.43
N MET A 36 -5.60 19.51 7.13
CA MET A 36 -6.44 18.76 6.19
C MET A 36 -6.04 17.30 6.02
N VAL A 37 -4.82 16.90 6.40
CA VAL A 37 -4.36 15.51 6.30
C VAL A 37 -4.27 14.90 7.69
N ALA A 38 -5.00 13.80 7.91
CA ALA A 38 -4.94 13.10 9.18
C ALA A 38 -3.52 12.57 9.45
N GLU A 39 -2.98 12.84 10.63
CA GLU A 39 -1.64 12.40 11.06
C GLU A 39 -1.45 10.88 10.94
N THR A 40 -2.52 10.12 11.17
CA THR A 40 -2.52 8.65 11.03
C THR A 40 -2.27 8.18 9.59
N LYS A 41 -2.68 8.96 8.58
CA LYS A 41 -2.38 8.67 7.16
C LYS A 41 -0.90 8.81 6.84
N LEU A 42 -0.21 9.69 7.55
CA LEU A 42 1.21 10.01 7.35
C LEU A 42 2.14 9.13 8.22
N THR A 43 1.57 8.16 8.90
CA THR A 43 2.31 7.30 9.84
C THR A 43 2.30 5.86 9.36
N ARG A 44 3.47 5.27 9.27
CA ARG A 44 3.60 3.84 8.96
C ARG A 44 2.83 3.00 10.00
N PRO A 45 1.99 2.04 9.56
CA PRO A 45 1.31 1.14 10.50
C PRO A 45 2.30 0.36 11.37
N GLY A 46 1.96 0.23 12.66
CA GLY A 46 2.74 -0.57 13.59
C GLY A 46 2.74 -2.05 13.19
N LEU A 47 3.84 -2.73 13.46
CA LEU A 47 3.93 -4.17 13.22
C LEU A 47 3.21 -4.94 14.32
N PRO A 48 2.39 -5.95 13.99
CA PRO A 48 1.77 -6.83 14.98
C PRO A 48 2.82 -7.57 15.82
N SER A 49 2.51 -7.83 17.09
CA SER A 49 3.34 -8.68 17.94
C SER A 49 3.39 -10.12 17.42
N GLY A 50 4.54 -10.78 17.56
CA GLY A 50 4.72 -12.17 17.12
C GLY A 50 4.79 -12.36 15.59
N LEU A 51 5.15 -11.31 14.88
CA LEU A 51 5.35 -11.38 13.44
C LEU A 51 6.60 -12.20 13.11
N LEU A 52 6.46 -13.15 12.17
CA LEU A 52 7.60 -13.88 11.65
C LEU A 52 8.42 -13.01 10.71
N LEU A 53 9.71 -12.90 11.00
CA LEU A 53 10.69 -12.32 10.11
C LEU A 53 11.22 -13.45 9.21
N GLU A 54 10.99 -13.35 7.91
CA GLU A 54 11.57 -14.25 6.92
C GLU A 54 12.52 -13.46 6.02
N PRO A 55 13.84 -13.61 6.19
CA PRO A 55 14.83 -12.81 5.47
C PRO A 55 14.71 -12.89 3.95
N SER A 56 14.38 -14.06 3.40
CA SER A 56 14.25 -14.25 1.94
C SER A 56 13.13 -13.41 1.33
N ARG A 57 12.05 -13.16 2.08
CA ARG A 57 10.94 -12.30 1.64
C ARG A 57 11.32 -10.83 1.71
N LEU A 58 12.08 -10.43 2.72
CA LEU A 58 12.57 -9.06 2.85
C LEU A 58 13.57 -8.73 1.75
N GLN A 59 14.45 -9.67 1.39
CA GLN A 59 15.38 -9.52 0.27
C GLN A 59 14.68 -9.22 -1.07
N ALA A 60 13.44 -9.70 -1.27
CA ALA A 60 12.69 -9.35 -2.47
C ALA A 60 12.40 -7.84 -2.57
N LEU A 61 12.40 -7.12 -1.44
CA LEU A 61 12.23 -5.67 -1.39
C LEU A 61 13.54 -4.89 -1.57
N ASP A 62 14.70 -5.53 -1.59
CA ASP A 62 15.99 -4.86 -1.83
C ASP A 62 16.05 -4.24 -3.24
N CYS A 63 15.16 -4.68 -4.15
CA CYS A 63 14.93 -4.02 -5.42
C CYS A 63 14.52 -2.53 -5.28
N ILE A 64 13.95 -2.12 -4.14
CA ILE A 64 13.61 -0.71 -3.85
C ILE A 64 14.85 0.17 -3.96
N GLU A 65 16.01 -0.37 -3.64
CA GLU A 65 17.26 0.36 -3.77
C GLU A 65 17.74 0.53 -5.22
N GLN A 66 17.30 -0.34 -6.10
CA GLN A 66 17.85 -0.46 -7.46
C GLN A 66 16.99 0.29 -8.49
N VAL A 67 15.67 0.33 -8.28
CA VAL A 67 14.73 0.92 -9.25
C VAL A 67 13.96 2.11 -8.66
N PRO A 68 13.57 3.10 -9.48
CA PRO A 68 12.82 4.26 -9.00
C PRO A 68 11.39 3.94 -8.55
N PHE A 69 10.78 2.86 -9.07
CA PHE A 69 9.40 2.50 -8.78
C PHE A 69 9.23 1.02 -8.47
N VAL A 70 8.59 0.70 -7.35
CA VAL A 70 8.22 -0.67 -6.96
C VAL A 70 6.72 -0.75 -6.73
N LEU A 71 6.08 -1.72 -7.36
CA LEU A 71 4.67 -2.03 -7.15
C LEU A 71 4.56 -3.35 -6.37
N VAL A 72 4.00 -3.30 -5.18
CA VAL A 72 3.63 -4.48 -4.38
C VAL A 72 2.14 -4.71 -4.57
N SER A 73 1.78 -5.66 -5.43
CA SER A 73 0.40 -5.89 -5.85
C SER A 73 -0.05 -7.31 -5.53
N ALA A 74 -1.03 -7.43 -4.65
CA ALA A 74 -1.67 -8.70 -4.30
C ALA A 74 -3.03 -8.43 -3.65
N PRO A 75 -3.96 -9.40 -3.66
CA PRO A 75 -5.25 -9.28 -2.99
C PRO A 75 -5.14 -8.91 -1.50
N ALA A 76 -6.28 -8.60 -0.87
CA ALA A 76 -6.36 -8.39 0.57
C ALA A 76 -5.76 -9.57 1.35
N GLY A 77 -5.20 -9.32 2.53
CA GLY A 77 -4.69 -10.37 3.42
C GLY A 77 -3.39 -11.05 3.02
N PHE A 78 -2.71 -10.62 1.95
CA PHE A 78 -1.39 -11.14 1.57
C PHE A 78 -0.22 -10.55 2.37
N GLY A 79 -0.49 -9.59 3.26
CA GLY A 79 0.53 -9.00 4.12
C GLY A 79 1.44 -7.99 3.41
N LYS A 80 0.97 -7.32 2.35
CA LYS A 80 1.72 -6.30 1.58
C LYS A 80 2.28 -5.19 2.46
N THR A 81 1.38 -4.47 3.15
CA THR A 81 1.71 -3.39 4.07
C THR A 81 2.64 -3.85 5.18
N THR A 82 2.39 -5.05 5.72
CA THR A 82 3.23 -5.68 6.75
C THR A 82 4.64 -5.95 6.25
N LEU A 83 4.79 -6.50 5.05
CA LEU A 83 6.10 -6.82 4.48
C LEU A 83 6.92 -5.56 4.21
N VAL A 84 6.32 -4.53 3.61
CA VAL A 84 6.99 -3.24 3.39
C VAL A 84 7.35 -2.59 4.73
N SER A 85 6.45 -2.63 5.72
CA SER A 85 6.73 -2.10 7.06
C SER A 85 7.86 -2.84 7.77
N GLN A 86 7.96 -4.17 7.62
CA GLN A 86 9.07 -4.97 8.16
C GLN A 86 10.40 -4.59 7.50
N TRP A 87 10.42 -4.45 6.18
CA TRP A 87 11.61 -4.05 5.45
C TRP A 87 12.09 -2.65 5.87
N LEU A 88 11.18 -1.69 6.02
CA LEU A 88 11.50 -0.35 6.51
C LEU A 88 12.04 -0.38 7.96
N GLU A 89 11.55 -1.28 8.81
CA GLU A 89 12.04 -1.45 10.17
C GLU A 89 13.44 -2.05 10.23
N GLN A 90 13.73 -2.99 9.32
CA GLN A 90 15.04 -3.66 9.25
C GLN A 90 16.10 -2.76 8.63
N GLU A 91 15.84 -2.23 7.43
CA GLU A 91 16.81 -1.46 6.65
C GLU A 91 16.91 0.01 7.09
N LYS A 92 15.89 0.51 7.78
CA LYS A 92 15.80 1.88 8.32
C LYS A 92 16.15 2.99 7.33
N PRO A 93 15.72 2.90 6.06
CA PRO A 93 15.92 4.00 5.13
C PRO A 93 15.14 5.23 5.58
N VAL A 94 15.58 6.41 5.16
CA VAL A 94 14.75 7.61 5.28
C VAL A 94 13.49 7.41 4.46
N HIS A 95 12.30 7.49 5.07
CA HIS A 95 11.05 7.22 4.38
C HIS A 95 9.93 8.16 4.77
N ALA A 96 9.03 8.38 3.83
CA ALA A 96 7.73 9.01 4.01
C ALA A 96 6.64 7.97 3.75
N TRP A 97 5.58 7.98 4.54
CA TRP A 97 4.43 7.08 4.41
C TRP A 97 3.16 7.87 4.17
N LEU A 98 2.35 7.41 3.22
CA LEU A 98 1.01 7.93 2.98
C LEU A 98 0.05 6.77 2.74
N THR A 99 -0.91 6.59 3.64
CA THR A 99 -2.07 5.71 3.43
C THR A 99 -3.16 6.49 2.71
N LEU A 100 -3.60 5.97 1.57
CA LEU A 100 -4.56 6.62 0.69
C LEU A 100 -6.00 6.23 1.04
N ASP A 101 -6.92 7.12 0.77
CA ASP A 101 -8.36 6.85 0.80
C ASP A 101 -9.05 7.41 -0.47
N GLN A 102 -10.37 7.21 -0.59
CA GLN A 102 -11.13 7.67 -1.76
C GLN A 102 -11.11 9.19 -1.95
N ARG A 103 -10.89 9.99 -0.90
CA ARG A 103 -10.83 11.45 -0.99
C ARG A 103 -9.57 11.90 -1.72
N ASP A 104 -8.52 11.09 -1.68
CA ASP A 104 -7.27 11.38 -2.37
C ASP A 104 -7.40 11.26 -3.90
N ASN A 105 -8.54 10.84 -4.44
CA ASN A 105 -8.84 10.95 -5.86
C ASN A 105 -8.91 12.40 -6.36
N ALA A 106 -9.14 13.38 -5.47
CA ALA A 106 -9.01 14.79 -5.83
C ALA A 106 -7.51 15.17 -5.92
N PRO A 107 -7.00 15.62 -7.09
CA PRO A 107 -5.60 15.92 -7.28
C PRO A 107 -5.02 16.90 -6.24
N ALA A 108 -5.80 17.90 -5.83
CA ALA A 108 -5.40 18.86 -4.79
C ALA A 108 -5.11 18.16 -3.46
N LEU A 109 -5.99 17.26 -3.03
CA LEU A 109 -5.84 16.55 -1.77
C LEU A 109 -4.69 15.57 -1.82
N PHE A 110 -4.55 14.84 -2.93
CA PHE A 110 -3.45 13.90 -3.12
C PHE A 110 -2.07 14.58 -3.04
N TRP A 111 -1.87 15.64 -3.84
CA TRP A 111 -0.56 16.31 -3.85
C TRP A 111 -0.26 17.05 -2.55
N ASN A 112 -1.30 17.55 -1.86
CA ASN A 112 -1.14 18.09 -0.52
C ASN A 112 -0.70 16.99 0.48
N ALA A 113 -1.33 15.81 0.41
CA ALA A 113 -0.98 14.68 1.28
C ALA A 113 0.46 14.19 1.00
N VAL A 114 0.86 14.06 -0.27
CA VAL A 114 2.23 13.69 -0.67
C VAL A 114 3.25 14.72 -0.16
N ALA A 115 2.98 16.02 -0.37
CA ALA A 115 3.86 17.08 0.13
C ALA A 115 3.96 17.06 1.67
N SER A 116 2.85 16.80 2.36
CA SER A 116 2.80 16.68 3.82
C SER A 116 3.60 15.48 4.32
N ALA A 117 3.47 14.32 3.66
CA ALA A 117 4.25 13.13 4.00
C ALA A 117 5.77 13.38 3.84
N LEU A 118 6.17 14.00 2.73
CA LEU A 118 7.57 14.34 2.48
C LEU A 118 8.08 15.41 3.47
N ALA A 119 7.26 16.39 3.84
CA ALA A 119 7.60 17.42 4.80
C ALA A 119 7.90 16.88 6.20
N ARG A 120 7.33 15.74 6.59
CA ARG A 120 7.68 15.06 7.86
C ARG A 120 9.11 14.54 7.87
N VAL A 121 9.64 14.18 6.69
CA VAL A 121 11.05 13.78 6.55
C VAL A 121 11.95 14.99 6.58
N ASN A 122 11.60 16.03 5.82
CA ASN A 122 12.32 17.28 5.82
C ASN A 122 11.37 18.47 5.57
N PRO A 123 11.28 19.44 6.49
CA PRO A 123 10.41 20.60 6.34
C PRO A 123 10.62 21.43 5.04
N ARG A 124 11.79 21.32 4.40
CA ARG A 124 12.06 21.97 3.11
C ARG A 124 11.20 21.43 1.97
N PHE A 125 10.61 20.22 2.11
CA PHE A 125 9.68 19.67 1.14
C PHE A 125 8.26 20.24 1.28
N ALA A 126 7.95 20.93 2.37
CA ALA A 126 6.65 21.52 2.59
C ALA A 126 6.29 22.51 1.47
N ILE A 127 5.12 22.35 0.88
CA ILE A 127 4.52 23.31 -0.03
C ILE A 127 3.38 24.00 0.72
N ARG A 128 3.29 25.32 0.62
CA ARG A 128 2.15 26.02 1.21
C ARG A 128 0.88 25.58 0.51
N GLU A 129 -0.14 25.25 1.28
CA GLU A 129 -1.42 24.79 0.77
C GLU A 129 -2.02 25.77 -0.26
N SER A 130 -1.99 27.06 0.03
CA SER A 130 -2.43 28.10 -0.90
C SER A 130 -1.70 28.08 -2.25
N THR A 131 -0.41 27.77 -2.23
CA THR A 131 0.40 27.64 -3.44
C THR A 131 0.03 26.39 -4.23
N LEU A 132 -0.24 25.28 -3.52
CA LEU A 132 -0.65 24.04 -4.14
C LEU A 132 -2.05 24.15 -4.75
N LEU A 133 -2.99 24.76 -4.03
CA LEU A 133 -4.34 25.01 -4.52
C LEU A 133 -4.33 25.94 -5.74
N ALA A 134 -3.56 27.04 -5.68
CA ALA A 134 -3.40 27.93 -6.81
C ALA A 134 -2.79 27.26 -8.05
N ALA A 135 -1.91 26.26 -7.86
CA ALA A 135 -1.31 25.50 -8.96
C ALA A 135 -2.29 24.48 -9.60
N LEU A 136 -3.42 24.22 -8.98
CA LEU A 136 -4.46 23.32 -9.50
C LEU A 136 -5.60 24.05 -10.21
N GLU A 137 -5.63 25.39 -10.14
CA GLU A 137 -6.60 26.20 -10.87
C GLU A 137 -6.42 26.07 -12.39
N PRO A 138 -7.52 26.05 -13.16
CA PRO A 138 -7.42 26.04 -14.62
C PRO A 138 -6.64 27.23 -15.15
N GLY A 139 -5.57 26.97 -15.90
CA GLY A 139 -4.70 28.01 -16.43
C GLY A 139 -3.57 28.43 -15.49
N ALA A 140 -3.35 27.73 -14.38
CA ALA A 140 -2.20 27.98 -13.52
C ALA A 140 -0.87 27.91 -14.30
N ALA A 141 0.03 28.85 -14.03
CA ALA A 141 1.31 28.92 -14.70
C ALA A 141 2.27 27.77 -14.33
N VAL A 142 2.04 27.12 -13.19
CA VAL A 142 2.88 26.04 -12.68
C VAL A 142 2.00 24.93 -12.12
N ASP A 143 2.25 23.71 -12.57
CA ASP A 143 1.52 22.54 -12.09
C ASP A 143 2.16 21.99 -10.80
N PRO A 144 1.37 21.40 -9.87
CA PRO A 144 1.85 20.94 -8.57
C PRO A 144 2.91 19.85 -8.65
N VAL A 145 2.83 19.00 -9.68
CA VAL A 145 3.83 17.95 -9.92
C VAL A 145 5.20 18.54 -10.20
N THR A 146 5.25 19.50 -11.12
CA THR A 146 6.49 20.22 -11.46
C THR A 146 7.07 20.95 -10.24
N MET A 147 6.22 21.60 -9.44
CA MET A 147 6.66 22.26 -8.20
C MET A 147 7.33 21.28 -7.23
N LEU A 148 6.70 20.13 -7.01
CA LEU A 148 7.23 19.13 -6.08
C LEU A 148 8.53 18.52 -6.60
N ILE A 149 8.59 18.18 -7.90
CA ILE A 149 9.81 17.67 -8.55
C ILE A 149 10.95 18.66 -8.41
N ASN A 150 10.71 19.95 -8.69
CA ASN A 150 11.74 20.99 -8.59
C ASN A 150 12.24 21.15 -7.15
N ARG A 151 11.35 21.12 -6.15
CA ARG A 151 11.78 21.17 -4.75
C ARG A 151 12.62 19.96 -4.34
N LEU A 152 12.22 18.78 -4.75
CA LEU A 152 13.00 17.57 -4.51
C LEU A 152 14.37 17.67 -5.22
N ALA A 153 14.41 18.16 -6.46
CA ALA A 153 15.65 18.34 -7.21
C ALA A 153 16.57 19.38 -6.56
N ASP A 154 16.04 20.51 -6.09
CA ASP A 154 16.81 21.52 -5.37
C ASP A 154 17.41 20.98 -4.07
N TYR A 155 16.64 20.16 -3.36
CA TYR A 155 17.13 19.50 -2.16
C TYR A 155 18.27 18.53 -2.48
N SER A 156 18.22 17.80 -3.59
CA SER A 156 19.27 16.86 -3.97
C SER A 156 20.62 17.50 -4.16
N ARG A 157 20.67 18.77 -4.56
CA ARG A 157 21.92 19.53 -4.73
C ARG A 157 22.57 19.89 -3.40
N THR A 158 21.78 19.99 -2.35
CA THR A 158 22.23 20.39 -1.00
C THR A 158 22.37 19.22 -0.05
N TRP A 159 21.88 18.03 -0.41
CA TRP A 159 21.94 16.83 0.41
C TRP A 159 23.29 16.14 0.24
N GLN A 160 24.15 16.26 1.23
CA GLN A 160 25.47 15.64 1.23
C GLN A 160 25.44 14.14 1.62
N ALA A 161 24.30 13.61 2.03
CA ALA A 161 24.19 12.22 2.46
C ALA A 161 23.83 11.27 1.31
N PRO A 162 24.41 10.07 1.26
CA PRO A 162 24.06 9.04 0.28
C PRO A 162 22.70 8.41 0.53
N SER A 163 21.88 8.99 1.41
CA SER A 163 20.60 8.43 1.83
C SER A 163 19.55 8.60 0.74
N ARG A 164 18.95 7.48 0.36
CA ARG A 164 17.77 7.43 -0.49
C ARG A 164 16.54 7.76 0.34
N LEU A 165 15.58 8.43 -0.27
CA LEU A 165 14.26 8.69 0.31
C LEU A 165 13.26 7.72 -0.30
N VAL A 166 12.56 6.96 0.53
CA VAL A 166 11.49 6.05 0.12
C VAL A 166 10.15 6.71 0.39
N LEU A 167 9.33 6.92 -0.64
CA LEU A 167 7.93 7.34 -0.51
C LEU A 167 7.04 6.12 -0.69
N VAL A 168 6.32 5.74 0.36
CA VAL A 168 5.34 4.65 0.32
C VAL A 168 3.95 5.21 0.16
N LEU A 169 3.22 4.73 -0.85
CA LEU A 169 1.82 5.01 -1.12
C LEU A 169 1.03 3.71 -0.88
N ASP A 170 0.39 3.61 0.28
CA ASP A 170 -0.40 2.44 0.66
C ASP A 170 -1.86 2.60 0.23
N ASP A 171 -2.53 1.48 -0.07
CA ASP A 171 -3.89 1.41 -0.61
C ASP A 171 -4.08 2.15 -1.95
N PHE A 172 -3.07 2.09 -2.81
CA PHE A 172 -3.05 2.79 -4.11
C PHE A 172 -4.21 2.42 -5.04
N HIS A 173 -4.83 1.26 -4.87
CA HIS A 173 -5.99 0.79 -5.63
C HIS A 173 -7.25 1.65 -5.47
N LEU A 174 -7.29 2.55 -4.49
CA LEU A 174 -8.40 3.47 -4.26
C LEU A 174 -8.37 4.68 -5.20
N LEU A 175 -7.30 4.85 -5.98
CA LEU A 175 -7.14 5.93 -6.94
C LEU A 175 -7.56 5.45 -8.35
N ASP A 176 -8.56 6.11 -8.92
CA ASP A 176 -9.13 5.79 -10.23
C ASP A 176 -9.27 7.01 -11.18
N GLN A 177 -9.06 8.23 -10.68
CA GLN A 177 -9.16 9.45 -11.48
C GLN A 177 -8.05 9.54 -12.51
N GLN A 178 -8.40 9.52 -13.79
CA GLN A 178 -7.46 9.47 -14.92
C GLN A 178 -6.44 10.62 -14.87
N VAL A 179 -6.89 11.83 -14.60
CA VAL A 179 -6.03 13.02 -14.53
C VAL A 179 -4.98 12.87 -13.42
N LEU A 180 -5.38 12.35 -12.25
CA LEU A 180 -4.48 12.10 -11.15
C LEU A 180 -3.46 11.01 -11.49
N LEU A 181 -3.91 9.92 -12.09
CA LEU A 181 -3.04 8.81 -12.51
C LEU A 181 -1.98 9.26 -13.53
N GLU A 182 -2.35 10.14 -14.46
CA GLU A 182 -1.40 10.75 -15.39
C GLU A 182 -0.39 11.67 -14.69
N GLN A 183 -0.82 12.45 -13.71
CA GLN A 183 0.06 13.26 -12.88
C GLN A 183 1.03 12.40 -12.05
N ILE A 184 0.53 11.32 -11.43
CA ILE A 184 1.38 10.36 -10.69
C ILE A 184 2.38 9.71 -11.62
N ARG A 185 1.96 9.30 -12.83
CA ARG A 185 2.87 8.74 -13.82
C ARG A 185 3.99 9.74 -14.17
N ARG A 186 3.63 10.98 -14.41
CA ARG A 186 4.60 12.04 -14.67
C ARG A 186 5.55 12.26 -13.51
N PHE A 187 5.04 12.21 -12.27
CA PHE A 187 5.87 12.29 -11.07
C PHE A 187 6.90 11.16 -11.02
N ILE A 188 6.49 9.92 -11.31
CA ILE A 188 7.39 8.75 -11.37
C ILE A 188 8.47 8.95 -12.44
N ASP A 189 8.08 9.42 -13.63
CA ASP A 189 9.01 9.59 -14.77
C ASP A 189 10.09 10.67 -14.52
N PHE A 190 9.77 11.70 -13.75
CA PHE A 190 10.65 12.85 -13.54
C PHE A 190 11.14 13.02 -12.10
N ALA A 191 10.80 12.10 -11.20
CA ALA A 191 11.30 12.13 -9.83
C ALA A 191 12.84 12.10 -9.80
N PRO A 192 13.47 12.85 -8.88
CA PRO A 192 14.93 12.81 -8.73
C PRO A 192 15.44 11.42 -8.37
N GLY A 193 16.64 11.07 -8.85
CA GLY A 193 17.21 9.73 -8.71
C GLY A 193 17.44 9.23 -7.28
N PHE A 194 17.34 10.07 -6.26
CA PHE A 194 17.38 9.66 -4.85
C PHE A 194 16.01 9.22 -4.31
N LEU A 195 14.91 9.61 -4.96
CA LEU A 195 13.56 9.21 -4.54
C LEU A 195 13.22 7.82 -5.08
N ARG A 196 12.73 6.98 -4.20
CA ARG A 196 12.16 5.66 -4.50
C ARG A 196 10.68 5.68 -4.15
N ILE A 197 9.84 5.24 -5.06
CA ILE A 197 8.39 5.22 -4.87
C ILE A 197 7.95 3.77 -4.77
N VAL A 198 7.28 3.43 -3.66
CA VAL A 198 6.70 2.11 -3.41
C VAL A 198 5.19 2.26 -3.37
N CYS A 199 4.49 1.66 -4.32
CA CYS A 199 3.04 1.59 -4.31
C CYS A 199 2.59 0.23 -3.80
N ILE A 200 1.72 0.22 -2.80
CA ILE A 200 1.07 -0.97 -2.27
C ILE A 200 -0.38 -0.96 -2.76
N SER A 201 -0.79 -2.02 -3.45
CA SER A 201 -2.09 -2.06 -4.12
C SER A 201 -2.74 -3.43 -3.99
N ARG A 202 -4.07 -3.49 -4.03
CA ARG A 202 -4.82 -4.76 -4.13
C ARG A 202 -4.89 -5.26 -5.57
N LEU A 203 -4.83 -4.34 -6.52
CA LEU A 203 -4.89 -4.55 -7.96
C LEU A 203 -3.72 -3.86 -8.62
N ASP A 204 -3.41 -4.27 -9.84
CA ASP A 204 -2.50 -3.49 -10.66
C ASP A 204 -3.17 -2.15 -11.00
N PRO A 205 -2.52 -1.04 -10.67
CA PRO A 205 -3.10 0.28 -10.91
C PRO A 205 -3.15 0.57 -12.42
N PRO A 206 -4.17 1.33 -12.88
CA PRO A 206 -4.32 1.67 -14.29
C PRO A 206 -3.35 2.77 -14.75
N ILE A 207 -2.11 2.72 -14.29
CA ILE A 207 -1.00 3.56 -14.77
C ILE A 207 -0.20 2.79 -15.82
N ARG A 208 0.25 3.46 -16.87
CA ARG A 208 0.99 2.85 -17.99
C ARG A 208 2.36 2.36 -17.53
N THR A 209 2.43 1.18 -16.88
CA THR A 209 3.65 0.61 -16.29
C THR A 209 4.55 -0.10 -17.32
N ALA A 210 4.02 -0.49 -18.50
CA ALA A 210 4.75 -1.25 -19.49
C ALA A 210 6.08 -0.61 -19.93
N GLN A 211 6.11 0.72 -20.06
CA GLN A 211 7.34 1.43 -20.41
C GLN A 211 8.38 1.43 -19.26
N LEU A 212 7.93 1.50 -18.01
CA LEU A 212 8.83 1.40 -16.87
C LEU A 212 9.46 0.02 -16.76
N LEU A 213 8.66 -1.02 -16.99
CA LEU A 213 9.14 -2.40 -17.05
C LEU A 213 10.16 -2.61 -18.20
N ALA A 214 9.84 -2.12 -19.40
CA ALA A 214 10.73 -2.21 -20.55
C ALA A 214 12.08 -1.48 -20.34
N ARG A 215 12.09 -0.40 -19.56
CA ARG A 215 13.29 0.36 -19.20
C ARG A 215 13.99 -0.16 -17.94
N GLN A 216 13.50 -1.24 -17.34
CA GLN A 216 13.99 -1.76 -16.05
C GLN A 216 13.95 -0.70 -14.91
N GLN A 217 13.00 0.19 -14.97
CA GLN A 217 12.77 1.25 -13.97
C GLN A 217 11.69 0.90 -12.95
N MET A 218 11.15 -0.32 -13.07
CA MET A 218 10.11 -0.82 -12.20
C MET A 218 10.32 -2.30 -11.89
N VAL A 219 10.01 -2.66 -10.64
CA VAL A 219 9.82 -4.05 -10.22
C VAL A 219 8.39 -4.21 -9.71
N ARG A 220 7.77 -5.33 -10.09
CA ARG A 220 6.47 -5.75 -9.58
C ARG A 220 6.65 -6.96 -8.68
N LEU A 221 6.21 -6.86 -7.44
CA LEU A 221 6.16 -7.95 -6.46
C LEU A 221 4.70 -8.38 -6.31
N GLY A 222 4.41 -9.57 -6.79
CA GLY A 222 3.07 -10.13 -6.82
C GLY A 222 2.77 -11.11 -5.68
N PRO A 223 1.62 -11.80 -5.74
CA PRO A 223 1.23 -12.79 -4.75
C PRO A 223 2.25 -13.93 -4.56
N GLU A 224 3.03 -14.25 -5.59
CA GLU A 224 4.06 -15.29 -5.56
C GLU A 224 5.17 -15.01 -4.55
N VAL A 225 5.52 -13.74 -4.34
CA VAL A 225 6.51 -13.31 -3.34
C VAL A 225 5.89 -13.26 -1.93
N LEU A 226 4.60 -12.93 -1.86
CA LEU A 226 3.89 -12.68 -0.61
C LEU A 226 3.30 -13.95 0.01
N ARG A 227 3.07 -14.98 -0.78
CA ARG A 227 2.52 -16.26 -0.35
C ARG A 227 3.50 -17.00 0.54
N PHE A 228 3.02 -17.64 1.59
CA PHE A 228 3.84 -18.50 2.42
C PHE A 228 4.07 -19.84 1.71
N ASP A 229 5.30 -20.25 1.58
CA ASP A 229 5.62 -21.62 1.22
C ASP A 229 5.32 -22.56 2.40
N LEU A 230 5.50 -23.87 2.19
CA LEU A 230 5.22 -24.85 3.23
C LEU A 230 6.13 -24.69 4.45
N ALA A 231 7.40 -24.30 4.25
CA ALA A 231 8.35 -24.11 5.34
C ALA A 231 7.96 -22.92 6.22
N LEU A 232 7.59 -21.81 5.59
CA LEU A 232 7.12 -20.62 6.30
C LEU A 232 5.74 -20.85 6.95
N THR A 233 4.86 -21.60 6.28
CA THR A 233 3.57 -22.02 6.86
C THR A 233 3.79 -22.80 8.16
N ARG A 234 4.72 -23.76 8.17
CA ARG A 234 5.08 -24.51 9.38
C ARG A 234 5.56 -23.59 10.50
N LYS A 235 6.57 -22.75 10.23
CA LYS A 235 7.07 -21.78 11.20
C LYS A 235 5.96 -20.88 11.75
N PHE A 236 5.08 -20.42 10.86
CA PHE A 236 3.99 -19.52 11.22
C PHE A 236 2.95 -20.19 12.12
N VAL A 237 2.56 -21.41 11.80
CA VAL A 237 1.59 -22.16 12.57
C VAL A 237 2.17 -22.61 13.91
N GLN A 238 3.40 -23.16 13.92
CA GLN A 238 4.09 -23.59 15.15
C GLN A 238 4.31 -22.47 16.16
N ALA A 239 4.56 -21.24 15.68
CA ALA A 239 4.69 -20.07 16.56
C ALA A 239 3.38 -19.69 17.28
N ARG A 240 2.22 -20.20 16.83
CA ARG A 240 0.88 -19.88 17.37
C ARG A 240 0.20 -21.04 18.05
N ARG A 241 0.51 -22.25 17.59
CA ARG A 241 -0.03 -23.49 18.15
C ARG A 241 0.91 -24.66 17.86
N THR A 242 1.04 -25.54 18.83
CA THR A 242 1.98 -26.68 18.81
C THR A 242 1.28 -28.03 18.69
N ASP A 243 -0.05 -28.03 18.59
CA ASP A 243 -0.89 -29.23 18.63
C ASP A 243 -1.17 -29.87 17.26
N LEU A 244 -0.72 -29.24 16.17
CA LEU A 244 -0.91 -29.76 14.82
C LEU A 244 0.21 -30.70 14.38
N SER A 245 -0.18 -31.86 13.82
CA SER A 245 0.78 -32.78 13.18
C SER A 245 1.30 -32.24 11.85
N GLU A 246 2.39 -32.79 11.35
CA GLU A 246 2.97 -32.45 10.04
C GLU A 246 1.96 -32.63 8.89
N GLU A 247 1.17 -33.70 8.94
CA GLU A 247 0.13 -33.95 7.95
C GLU A 247 -0.97 -32.88 7.99
N GLN A 248 -1.39 -32.49 9.19
CA GLN A 248 -2.37 -31.41 9.38
C GLN A 248 -1.82 -30.05 8.90
N MET A 249 -0.54 -29.77 9.12
CA MET A 249 0.10 -28.55 8.60
C MET A 249 0.16 -28.56 7.07
N LEU A 250 0.46 -29.70 6.46
CA LEU A 250 0.44 -29.83 4.99
C LEU A 250 -0.98 -29.62 4.43
N GLN A 251 -1.99 -30.25 5.04
CA GLN A 251 -3.40 -30.06 4.64
C GLN A 251 -3.82 -28.61 4.79
N LEU A 252 -3.43 -27.95 5.88
CA LEU A 252 -3.72 -26.53 6.10
C LEU A 252 -3.07 -25.65 5.03
N HIS A 253 -1.81 -25.93 4.71
CA HIS A 253 -1.10 -25.21 3.63
C HIS A 253 -1.79 -25.41 2.28
N GLN A 254 -2.16 -26.64 1.93
CA GLN A 254 -2.88 -26.94 0.68
C GLN A 254 -4.22 -26.21 0.61
N ARG A 255 -5.01 -26.25 1.69
CA ARG A 255 -6.32 -25.57 1.77
C ARG A 255 -6.21 -24.06 1.68
N THR A 256 -5.21 -23.46 2.31
CA THR A 256 -5.01 -22.01 2.30
C THR A 256 -4.21 -21.51 1.11
N GLY A 257 -3.55 -22.42 0.38
CA GLY A 257 -2.61 -22.05 -0.69
C GLY A 257 -1.50 -21.13 -0.21
N GLY A 258 -1.17 -21.15 1.08
CA GLY A 258 -0.17 -20.27 1.69
C GLY A 258 -0.64 -18.81 1.84
N TRP A 259 -1.94 -18.53 1.76
CA TRP A 259 -2.47 -17.18 1.96
C TRP A 259 -2.36 -16.75 3.44
N PRO A 260 -1.61 -15.70 3.78
CA PRO A 260 -1.29 -15.34 5.16
C PRO A 260 -2.53 -15.06 6.04
N ALA A 261 -3.54 -14.36 5.53
CA ALA A 261 -4.76 -14.08 6.29
C ALA A 261 -5.54 -15.37 6.60
N ALA A 262 -5.66 -16.26 5.62
CA ALA A 262 -6.34 -17.55 5.85
C ALA A 262 -5.58 -18.42 6.86
N LEU A 263 -4.25 -18.45 6.78
CA LEU A 263 -3.42 -19.14 7.76
C LEU A 263 -3.60 -18.56 9.17
N GLN A 264 -3.61 -17.22 9.28
CA GLN A 264 -3.83 -16.53 10.56
C GLN A 264 -5.20 -16.90 11.17
N LEU A 265 -6.26 -16.79 10.40
CA LEU A 265 -7.63 -17.07 10.87
C LEU A 265 -7.83 -18.55 11.18
N SER A 266 -7.25 -19.43 10.36
CA SER A 266 -7.29 -20.87 10.63
C SER A 266 -6.49 -21.25 11.88
N ALA A 267 -5.35 -20.61 12.13
CA ALA A 267 -4.56 -20.86 13.34
C ALA A 267 -5.26 -20.42 14.63
N LEU A 268 -6.23 -19.51 14.55
CA LEU A 268 -7.07 -19.08 15.67
C LEU A 268 -8.25 -20.04 15.92
N SER A 269 -8.56 -20.94 14.99
CA SER A 269 -9.64 -21.90 15.14
C SER A 269 -9.24 -23.07 16.02
N GLU A 270 -10.13 -23.53 16.91
CA GLU A 270 -9.91 -24.74 17.71
C GLU A 270 -9.66 -25.98 16.84
N ASN A 271 -10.35 -26.08 15.71
CA ASN A 271 -10.17 -27.14 14.73
C ASN A 271 -10.00 -26.58 13.30
N PRO A 272 -8.75 -26.26 12.89
CA PRO A 272 -8.46 -25.60 11.61
C PRO A 272 -8.84 -26.41 10.37
N LEU A 273 -9.01 -27.71 10.51
CA LEU A 273 -9.32 -28.65 9.41
C LEU A 273 -10.79 -29.10 9.41
N SER A 274 -11.58 -28.68 10.40
CA SER A 274 -13.01 -29.03 10.46
C SER A 274 -13.77 -28.47 9.26
N HIS A 275 -14.76 -29.21 8.78
CA HIS A 275 -15.76 -28.72 7.83
C HIS A 275 -16.94 -28.03 8.53
N VAL A 276 -17.02 -28.13 9.87
CA VAL A 276 -18.05 -27.45 10.67
C VAL A 276 -17.60 -26.04 11.00
N PRO A 277 -18.39 -25.00 10.70
CA PRO A 277 -18.01 -23.61 10.95
C PRO A 277 -17.79 -23.33 12.44
N GLY A 278 -16.53 -23.32 12.87
CA GLY A 278 -16.10 -22.81 14.15
C GLY A 278 -15.83 -21.28 14.10
N PRO A 279 -15.51 -20.64 15.25
CA PRO A 279 -15.28 -19.21 15.31
C PRO A 279 -14.22 -18.69 14.31
N GLY A 280 -13.12 -19.39 14.12
CA GLY A 280 -12.07 -19.01 13.17
C GLY A 280 -12.49 -19.15 11.70
N GLN A 281 -13.35 -20.13 11.37
CA GLN A 281 -13.89 -20.28 10.01
C GLN A 281 -14.95 -19.22 9.71
N ARG A 282 -15.77 -18.87 10.70
CA ARG A 282 -16.70 -17.72 10.55
C ARG A 282 -15.94 -16.45 10.29
N ALA A 283 -14.91 -16.15 11.08
CA ALA A 283 -14.05 -14.99 10.86
C ALA A 283 -13.38 -15.00 9.47
N LEU A 284 -12.99 -16.17 8.94
CA LEU A 284 -12.49 -16.29 7.57
C LEU A 284 -13.59 -16.02 6.54
N SER A 285 -14.79 -16.57 6.76
CA SER A 285 -15.94 -16.30 5.87
C SER A 285 -16.34 -14.84 5.88
N ASP A 286 -16.42 -14.22 7.06
CA ASP A 286 -16.72 -12.80 7.21
C ASP A 286 -15.67 -11.94 6.52
N TYR A 287 -14.38 -12.27 6.73
CA TYR A 287 -13.28 -11.59 6.04
C TYR A 287 -13.36 -11.73 4.51
N LEU A 288 -13.71 -12.93 4.00
CA LEU A 288 -13.90 -13.14 2.56
C LEU A 288 -15.07 -12.33 2.02
N LEU A 289 -16.17 -12.26 2.76
CA LEU A 289 -17.33 -11.47 2.37
C LEU A 289 -17.03 -9.98 2.36
N GLU A 290 -16.40 -9.47 3.40
CA GLU A 290 -16.11 -8.03 3.56
C GLU A 290 -15.00 -7.55 2.62
N GLU A 291 -13.92 -8.31 2.48
CA GLU A 291 -12.70 -7.84 1.82
C GLU A 291 -12.54 -8.35 0.38
N VAL A 292 -13.14 -9.48 0.06
CA VAL A 292 -13.04 -10.09 -1.28
C VAL A 292 -14.34 -9.91 -2.04
N PHE A 293 -15.44 -10.41 -1.50
CA PHE A 293 -16.74 -10.41 -2.16
C PHE A 293 -17.29 -9.00 -2.37
N ALA A 294 -17.22 -8.13 -1.35
CA ALA A 294 -17.67 -6.74 -1.46
C ALA A 294 -16.91 -5.92 -2.53
N GLY A 295 -15.68 -6.33 -2.87
CA GLY A 295 -14.87 -5.70 -3.90
C GLY A 295 -15.08 -6.25 -5.32
N LEU A 296 -16.01 -7.20 -5.52
CA LEU A 296 -16.36 -7.71 -6.84
C LEU A 296 -17.35 -6.78 -7.55
N GLU A 297 -17.37 -6.87 -8.88
CA GLU A 297 -18.42 -6.25 -9.68
C GLU A 297 -19.80 -6.75 -9.26
N PRO A 298 -20.84 -5.88 -9.17
CA PRO A 298 -22.18 -6.28 -8.72
C PRO A 298 -22.78 -7.46 -9.48
N GLY A 299 -22.55 -7.56 -10.80
CA GLY A 299 -23.01 -8.69 -11.62
C GLY A 299 -22.35 -10.00 -11.22
N LEU A 300 -21.04 -9.99 -10.94
CA LEU A 300 -20.32 -11.16 -10.47
C LEU A 300 -20.72 -11.55 -9.04
N GLN A 301 -20.99 -10.58 -8.17
CA GLN A 301 -21.53 -10.84 -6.83
C GLN A 301 -22.85 -11.58 -6.91
N GLN A 302 -23.78 -11.09 -7.73
CA GLN A 302 -25.09 -11.71 -7.93
C GLN A 302 -24.95 -13.11 -8.51
N PHE A 303 -24.09 -13.30 -9.53
CA PHE A 303 -23.80 -14.60 -10.10
C PHE A 303 -23.30 -15.60 -9.06
N LEU A 304 -22.35 -15.21 -8.21
CA LEU A 304 -21.82 -16.08 -7.14
C LEU A 304 -22.88 -16.40 -6.07
N GLN A 305 -23.74 -15.44 -5.74
CA GLN A 305 -24.86 -15.68 -4.82
C GLN A 305 -25.85 -16.69 -5.39
N ASP A 306 -26.26 -16.51 -6.65
CA ASP A 306 -27.17 -17.42 -7.33
C ASP A 306 -26.62 -18.85 -7.39
N MET A 307 -25.31 -18.99 -7.66
CA MET A 307 -24.63 -20.28 -7.78
C MET A 307 -24.20 -20.90 -6.44
N SER A 308 -24.29 -20.15 -5.34
CA SER A 308 -23.81 -20.62 -4.01
C SER A 308 -24.50 -21.89 -3.50
N LEU A 309 -25.67 -22.20 -3.99
CA LEU A 309 -26.45 -23.40 -3.62
C LEU A 309 -26.06 -24.64 -4.44
N LEU A 310 -25.33 -24.48 -5.52
CA LEU A 310 -24.91 -25.57 -6.39
C LEU A 310 -23.50 -26.02 -6.04
N PRO A 311 -23.29 -27.28 -5.70
CA PRO A 311 -21.94 -27.78 -5.36
C PRO A 311 -21.03 -27.85 -6.58
N LEU A 312 -21.63 -28.00 -7.77
CA LEU A 312 -20.97 -28.07 -9.09
C LEU A 312 -21.94 -27.56 -10.13
N PHE A 313 -21.44 -26.78 -11.10
CA PHE A 313 -22.26 -26.30 -12.22
C PHE A 313 -21.40 -26.09 -13.47
N SER A 314 -22.02 -26.33 -14.64
CA SER A 314 -21.48 -25.87 -15.94
C SER A 314 -22.15 -24.56 -16.31
N HIS A 315 -21.66 -23.91 -17.39
CA HIS A 315 -22.28 -22.68 -17.87
C HIS A 315 -23.74 -22.91 -18.29
N GLU A 316 -24.08 -24.08 -18.88
CA GLU A 316 -25.44 -24.39 -19.27
C GLU A 316 -26.37 -24.51 -18.03
N VAL A 317 -25.91 -25.20 -16.98
CA VAL A 317 -26.69 -25.34 -15.74
C VAL A 317 -26.87 -23.98 -15.05
N ALA A 318 -25.85 -23.14 -15.07
CA ALA A 318 -25.94 -21.78 -14.51
C ALA A 318 -26.89 -20.88 -15.31
N ASP A 319 -26.86 -20.97 -16.64
CA ASP A 319 -27.78 -20.24 -17.52
C ASP A 319 -29.23 -20.66 -17.28
N GLU A 320 -29.49 -21.98 -17.17
CA GLU A 320 -30.82 -22.51 -16.88
C GLU A 320 -31.30 -22.07 -15.49
N ALA A 321 -30.46 -22.17 -14.47
CA ALA A 321 -30.79 -21.80 -13.09
C ALA A 321 -31.13 -20.30 -12.94
N ARG A 322 -30.50 -19.45 -13.75
CA ARG A 322 -30.69 -18.00 -13.73
C ARG A 322 -31.64 -17.47 -14.80
N ASN A 323 -32.16 -18.34 -15.68
CA ASN A 323 -32.88 -17.95 -16.89
C ASN A 323 -32.10 -16.92 -17.72
N GLY A 324 -30.79 -17.10 -17.84
CA GLY A 324 -29.85 -16.22 -18.53
C GLY A 324 -29.11 -16.90 -19.68
N SER A 325 -28.15 -16.22 -20.25
CA SER A 325 -27.24 -16.73 -21.29
C SER A 325 -25.83 -16.15 -21.15
N ASP A 326 -25.49 -15.62 -19.97
CA ASP A 326 -24.26 -14.89 -19.67
C ASP A 326 -23.34 -15.64 -18.68
N ALA A 327 -23.68 -16.86 -18.30
CA ALA A 327 -22.92 -17.62 -17.30
C ALA A 327 -21.48 -17.92 -17.77
N ALA A 328 -21.25 -18.14 -19.06
CA ALA A 328 -19.91 -18.36 -19.60
C ALA A 328 -19.01 -17.15 -19.38
N ASP A 329 -19.54 -15.93 -19.55
CA ASP A 329 -18.82 -14.67 -19.35
C ASP A 329 -18.50 -14.47 -17.86
N TRP A 330 -19.45 -14.76 -16.96
CA TRP A 330 -19.23 -14.69 -15.51
C TRP A 330 -18.23 -15.73 -15.00
N ILE A 331 -18.28 -16.96 -15.54
CA ILE A 331 -17.28 -17.99 -15.23
C ILE A 331 -15.90 -17.56 -15.72
N ALA A 332 -15.79 -16.98 -16.92
CA ALA A 332 -14.54 -16.44 -17.41
C ALA A 332 -14.06 -15.29 -16.53
N ALA A 333 -14.92 -14.33 -16.17
CA ALA A 333 -14.59 -13.24 -15.26
C ALA A 333 -14.14 -13.75 -13.88
N MET A 334 -14.79 -14.78 -13.34
CA MET A 334 -14.38 -15.44 -12.10
C MET A 334 -13.02 -16.12 -12.26
N HIS A 335 -12.77 -16.81 -13.37
CA HIS A 335 -11.48 -17.42 -13.69
C HIS A 335 -10.37 -16.38 -13.80
N ASP A 336 -10.63 -15.28 -14.48
CA ASP A 336 -9.68 -14.17 -14.59
C ASP A 336 -9.43 -13.53 -13.23
N TYR A 337 -10.49 -13.32 -12.45
CA TYR A 337 -10.36 -12.82 -11.08
C TYR A 337 -9.53 -13.75 -10.20
N CYS A 338 -9.77 -15.05 -10.26
CA CYS A 338 -9.03 -16.06 -9.50
C CYS A 338 -7.62 -16.25 -10.02
N SER A 339 -7.40 -16.26 -11.35
CA SER A 339 -6.10 -16.45 -11.97
C SER A 339 -5.20 -15.24 -11.78
N VAL A 340 -5.72 -14.03 -11.98
CA VAL A 340 -5.00 -12.77 -11.74
C VAL A 340 -4.70 -12.60 -10.26
N ARG A 341 -5.64 -12.95 -9.39
CA ARG A 341 -5.49 -12.81 -7.93
C ARG A 341 -4.99 -14.09 -7.26
N ARG A 342 -4.91 -15.21 -7.98
CA ARG A 342 -4.44 -16.52 -7.48
C ARG A 342 -5.05 -16.87 -6.13
N LEU A 343 -6.39 -16.71 -6.00
CA LEU A 343 -7.14 -17.09 -4.81
C LEU A 343 -7.57 -18.55 -4.93
N PRO A 344 -7.00 -19.51 -4.18
CA PRO A 344 -7.27 -20.94 -4.34
C PRO A 344 -8.68 -21.34 -3.89
N PHE A 345 -9.41 -20.46 -3.20
CA PHE A 345 -10.67 -20.81 -2.53
C PHE A 345 -11.90 -20.72 -3.43
N LEU A 346 -11.87 -19.97 -4.51
CA LEU A 346 -13.00 -19.80 -5.41
C LEU A 346 -13.09 -20.91 -6.46
N TYR A 347 -12.13 -21.84 -6.48
CA TYR A 347 -12.14 -23.00 -7.38
C TYR A 347 -13.09 -24.15 -6.94
N TRP A 348 -13.74 -24.05 -5.79
CA TRP A 348 -14.50 -25.16 -5.21
C TRP A 348 -15.91 -25.34 -5.74
N GLY A 349 -16.35 -24.55 -6.70
CA GLY A 349 -17.68 -24.68 -7.31
C GLY A 349 -17.71 -24.83 -8.83
N ALA A 350 -16.55 -24.82 -9.51
CA ALA A 350 -16.51 -24.75 -10.97
C ALA A 350 -15.68 -25.88 -11.62
N MET A 351 -15.66 -27.10 -11.03
CA MET A 351 -15.18 -28.31 -11.70
C MET A 351 -16.30 -29.31 -11.85
#